data_5ec211667faa1be82143936d5f23d559
#
_entry.id   5ec211667faa1be82143936d5f23d559
#
_cell.length_a   1.000
_cell.length_b   1.000
_cell.length_c   1.000
_cell.angle_alpha   90.00
_cell.angle_beta   90.00
_cell.angle_gamma   90.00
#
_symmetry.space_group_name_H-M   'P 1'
#
loop_
_entity.id
_entity.type
_entity.pdbx_description
1 polymer ?
#
loop_
_entity_poly.entity_id
_entity_poly.type
_entity_poly.pdbx_seq_one_letter_code
_entity_poly.pdbx_strand_id
1 'polypeptide(L)'
;MKNLLQQVMVKKEIHNGDTDFTKGLIESIEKGYTVGLKPKYAKKYSFSPSTIVWNHGECPRFWYLAFEGTVWEDNADAYGVANRTGGNLSHGRIQDALLKSGVLAEDLEMDPEPRKYNQQIHPAMELAVKSEDPPINGFADAMLHYNGTDIVGEIKTVPNEGFEYRKMHRKPKMDHLKQVLIYMKVFKKDKGVLIYENKNNHELLTLPIELNDHYRRWVNQAFDWMRTVRKAWVDQTIPKRNYRSNSKICARCPIQKACSEAEAGTIKIDSLENLGEEL
;
A
#
# COMPACT_ATOMS: atom_id res chain seq x y z
N MET A 1 32.54 26.96 -18.93
CA MET A 1 32.50 25.55 -18.48
C MET A 1 33.57 25.20 -17.42
N LYS A 2 34.82 25.76 -17.44
CA LYS A 2 35.84 25.50 -16.41
C LYS A 2 35.46 25.97 -15.00
N ASN A 3 34.70 27.06 -14.85
CA ASN A 3 34.35 27.61 -13.53
C ASN A 3 33.33 26.78 -12.74
N LEU A 4 32.45 26.04 -13.41
CA LEU A 4 31.42 25.22 -12.74
C LEU A 4 32.04 23.94 -12.13
N LEU A 5 33.02 23.35 -12.84
CA LEU A 5 33.76 22.18 -12.34
C LEU A 5 34.66 22.52 -11.17
N GLN A 6 35.28 23.70 -11.17
CA GLN A 6 36.04 24.18 -10.02
C GLN A 6 35.18 24.47 -8.80
N GLN A 7 33.99 25.03 -8.97
CA GLN A 7 33.04 25.25 -7.86
C GLN A 7 32.51 23.93 -7.26
N VAL A 8 32.34 22.89 -8.08
CA VAL A 8 31.94 21.56 -7.60
C VAL A 8 33.09 20.86 -6.88
N MET A 9 34.34 21.04 -7.33
CA MET A 9 35.49 20.47 -6.66
C MET A 9 35.81 21.19 -5.32
N VAL A 10 35.68 22.50 -5.25
CA VAL A 10 35.84 23.26 -3.99
C VAL A 10 34.74 22.84 -2.96
N LYS A 11 33.51 22.59 -3.39
CA LYS A 11 32.50 22.03 -2.48
C LYS A 11 32.86 20.65 -1.95
N LYS A 12 33.61 19.84 -2.70
CA LYS A 12 34.04 18.50 -2.28
C LYS A 12 35.15 18.54 -1.21
N GLU A 13 35.99 19.58 -1.23
CA GLU A 13 37.07 19.78 -0.23
C GLU A 13 36.54 20.35 1.09
N ILE A 14 35.45 21.15 1.06
CA ILE A 14 34.82 21.70 2.27
C ILE A 14 34.08 20.62 3.09
N HIS A 15 33.66 19.52 2.45
CA HIS A 15 32.98 18.43 3.15
C HIS A 15 33.89 17.39 3.80
N ASN A 16 35.20 17.44 3.58
CA ASN A 16 36.14 16.46 4.17
C ASN A 16 36.56 16.78 5.63
N GLY A 17 36.15 17.91 6.18
CA GLY A 17 36.51 18.31 7.55
C GLY A 17 35.56 17.88 8.67
N ASP A 18 34.35 17.34 8.35
CA ASP A 18 33.36 17.09 9.37
C ASP A 18 32.49 15.83 9.08
N THR A 19 33.11 14.76 8.59
CA THR A 19 32.47 13.53 8.23
C THR A 19 31.82 12.85 9.42
N ASP A 20 32.43 12.88 10.59
CA ASP A 20 31.91 12.21 11.79
C ASP A 20 30.70 12.95 12.38
N PHE A 21 30.72 14.29 12.42
CA PHE A 21 29.59 15.09 12.83
C PHE A 21 28.40 14.89 11.89
N THR A 22 28.61 15.02 10.59
CA THR A 22 27.56 14.86 9.57
C THR A 22 26.95 13.49 9.64
N LYS A 23 27.76 12.43 9.73
CA LYS A 23 27.30 11.05 9.85
C LYS A 23 26.51 10.84 11.15
N GLY A 24 27.04 11.30 12.29
CA GLY A 24 26.37 11.17 13.58
C GLY A 24 25.04 11.92 13.65
N LEU A 25 24.95 13.10 13.00
CA LEU A 25 23.70 13.85 12.92
C LEU A 25 22.65 13.13 12.06
N ILE A 26 23.04 12.59 10.89
CA ILE A 26 22.15 11.80 10.03
C ILE A 26 21.64 10.58 10.79
N GLU A 27 22.51 9.80 11.42
CA GLU A 27 22.14 8.63 12.23
C GLU A 27 21.15 8.99 13.35
N SER A 28 21.35 10.16 13.99
CA SER A 28 20.46 10.66 15.04
C SER A 28 19.07 11.02 14.51
N ILE A 29 18.99 11.64 13.32
CA ILE A 29 17.73 11.98 12.64
C ILE A 29 17.01 10.69 12.22
N GLU A 30 17.71 9.75 11.59
CA GLU A 30 17.16 8.47 11.15
C GLU A 30 16.64 7.65 12.34
N LYS A 31 17.36 7.63 13.45
CA LYS A 31 16.90 7.04 14.71
C LYS A 31 15.62 7.72 15.20
N GLY A 32 15.52 9.04 15.07
CA GLY A 32 14.31 9.81 15.42
C GLY A 32 13.05 9.34 14.68
N TYR A 33 13.15 8.96 13.40
CA TYR A 33 12.03 8.44 12.63
C TYR A 33 11.51 7.10 13.18
N THR A 34 12.35 6.28 13.77
CA THR A 34 12.00 4.93 14.24
C THR A 34 11.74 4.86 15.75
N VAL A 35 11.94 5.96 16.47
CA VAL A 35 11.62 6.04 17.91
C VAL A 35 10.13 5.78 18.12
N GLY A 36 9.83 4.84 19.03
CA GLY A 36 8.44 4.49 19.36
C GLY A 36 7.83 3.38 18.50
N LEU A 37 8.52 2.92 17.45
CA LEU A 37 8.12 1.69 16.76
C LEU A 37 8.32 0.51 17.71
N LYS A 38 7.23 -0.15 18.09
CA LYS A 38 7.25 -1.28 19.01
C LYS A 38 6.46 -2.45 18.43
N PRO A 39 6.90 -3.68 18.68
CA PRO A 39 6.08 -4.85 18.41
C PRO A 39 4.73 -4.72 19.11
N LYS A 40 3.68 -5.14 18.46
CA LYS A 40 2.32 -5.13 19.04
C LYS A 40 1.64 -6.46 18.78
N TYR A 41 0.87 -6.92 19.74
CA TYR A 41 -0.06 -8.00 19.50
C TYR A 41 -1.24 -7.47 18.68
N ALA A 42 -1.53 -8.12 17.57
CA ALA A 42 -2.62 -7.72 16.69
C ALA A 42 -3.37 -8.94 16.15
N LYS A 43 -4.70 -8.81 16.08
CA LYS A 43 -5.57 -9.80 15.46
C LYS A 43 -6.33 -9.12 14.32
N LYS A 44 -6.29 -9.73 13.13
CA LYS A 44 -7.10 -9.32 12.00
C LYS A 44 -8.43 -10.08 12.00
N TYR A 45 -9.48 -9.42 11.55
CA TYR A 45 -10.81 -10.01 11.38
C TYR A 45 -11.23 -10.05 9.91
N SER A 46 -10.54 -9.30 9.07
CA SER A 46 -10.82 -9.11 7.65
C SER A 46 -9.54 -8.89 6.85
N PHE A 47 -9.62 -9.10 5.55
CA PHE A 47 -8.56 -8.72 4.62
C PHE A 47 -8.55 -7.20 4.42
N SER A 48 -7.34 -6.62 4.32
CA SER A 48 -7.17 -5.20 3.97
C SER A 48 -6.70 -5.09 2.53
N PRO A 49 -7.41 -4.40 1.63
CA PRO A 49 -7.03 -4.32 0.21
C PRO A 49 -5.60 -3.84 -0.03
N SER A 50 -5.15 -2.83 0.70
CA SER A 50 -3.78 -2.33 0.61
C SER A 50 -2.72 -3.32 1.09
N THR A 51 -3.06 -4.23 2.01
CA THR A 51 -2.14 -5.24 2.51
C THR A 51 -2.10 -6.47 1.60
N ILE A 52 -3.27 -6.93 1.12
CA ILE A 52 -3.38 -8.19 0.36
C ILE A 52 -2.61 -8.18 -0.95
N VAL A 53 -2.43 -7.02 -1.55
CA VAL A 53 -1.70 -6.84 -2.82
C VAL A 53 -0.21 -6.55 -2.63
N TRP A 54 0.27 -6.54 -1.39
CA TRP A 54 1.63 -6.14 -1.06
C TRP A 54 2.45 -7.31 -0.52
N ASN A 55 3.41 -7.81 -1.30
CA ASN A 55 4.43 -8.78 -0.86
C ASN A 55 3.91 -9.88 0.10
N HIS A 56 4.07 -9.67 1.42
CA HIS A 56 3.65 -10.63 2.44
C HIS A 56 2.13 -10.82 2.49
N GLY A 57 1.34 -9.86 2.03
CA GLY A 57 -0.11 -9.96 1.97
C GLY A 57 -0.62 -10.94 0.91
N GLU A 58 0.21 -11.33 -0.06
CA GLU A 58 -0.10 -12.38 -1.02
C GLU A 58 0.15 -13.81 -0.47
N CYS A 59 0.67 -13.91 0.75
CA CYS A 59 0.95 -15.18 1.43
C CYS A 59 -0.27 -15.65 2.25
N PRO A 60 -0.84 -16.84 1.97
CA PRO A 60 -1.99 -17.35 2.72
C PRO A 60 -1.67 -17.58 4.20
N ARG A 61 -0.45 -18.03 4.51
CA ARG A 61 -0.01 -18.26 5.89
C ARG A 61 0.07 -16.97 6.70
N PHE A 62 0.41 -15.84 6.07
CA PHE A 62 0.37 -14.53 6.72
C PHE A 62 -1.03 -14.22 7.25
N TRP A 63 -2.07 -14.37 6.42
CA TRP A 63 -3.44 -14.08 6.82
C TRP A 63 -3.97 -15.05 7.86
N TYR A 64 -3.65 -16.36 7.72
CA TYR A 64 -4.01 -17.35 8.73
C TYR A 64 -3.52 -16.92 10.13
N LEU A 65 -2.22 -16.65 10.25
CA LEU A 65 -1.61 -16.22 11.51
C LEU A 65 -2.11 -14.84 11.99
N ALA A 66 -2.40 -13.94 11.06
CA ALA A 66 -2.99 -12.65 11.38
C ALA A 66 -4.43 -12.77 11.92
N PHE A 67 -5.20 -13.74 11.46
CA PHE A 67 -6.53 -14.04 11.99
C PHE A 67 -6.46 -14.74 13.34
N GLU A 68 -5.48 -15.59 13.59
CA GLU A 68 -5.22 -16.16 14.93
C GLU A 68 -4.91 -15.07 15.97
N GLY A 69 -4.32 -13.99 15.54
CA GLY A 69 -3.71 -12.99 16.39
C GLY A 69 -2.25 -13.32 16.67
N THR A 70 -1.37 -12.39 16.44
CA THR A 70 0.06 -12.61 16.57
C THR A 70 0.81 -11.31 16.84
N VAL A 71 2.09 -11.42 17.17
CA VAL A 71 2.95 -10.25 17.35
C VAL A 71 3.35 -9.73 15.96
N TRP A 72 3.13 -8.44 15.77
CA TRP A 72 3.52 -7.68 14.57
C TRP A 72 4.73 -6.82 14.91
N GLU A 73 5.72 -6.85 14.04
CA GLU A 73 6.90 -6.01 14.13
C GLU A 73 6.84 -4.96 13.00
N ASP A 74 7.02 -3.69 13.34
CA ASP A 74 7.19 -2.65 12.31
C ASP A 74 8.67 -2.66 11.91
N ASN A 75 8.96 -3.35 10.80
CA ASN A 75 10.31 -3.48 10.24
C ASN A 75 10.69 -2.33 9.30
N ALA A 76 9.96 -1.20 9.34
CA ALA A 76 10.29 -0.04 8.54
C ALA A 76 11.55 0.64 9.07
N ASP A 77 12.49 0.89 8.17
CA ASP A 77 13.61 1.79 8.41
C ASP A 77 13.17 3.27 8.41
N ALA A 78 14.09 4.17 8.67
CA ALA A 78 13.82 5.61 8.69
C ALA A 78 13.22 6.11 7.37
N TYR A 79 13.71 5.61 6.23
CA TYR A 79 13.20 5.95 4.90
C TYR A 79 11.79 5.42 4.67
N GLY A 80 11.48 4.23 5.15
CA GLY A 80 10.14 3.64 5.11
C GLY A 80 9.13 4.48 5.90
N VAL A 81 9.51 4.93 7.10
CA VAL A 81 8.69 5.80 7.93
C VAL A 81 8.47 7.16 7.26
N ALA A 82 9.54 7.80 6.79
CA ALA A 82 9.47 9.08 6.09
C ALA A 82 8.60 9.01 4.83
N ASN A 83 8.73 7.92 4.04
CA ASN A 83 7.91 7.70 2.87
C ASN A 83 6.42 7.54 3.20
N ARG A 84 6.07 6.83 4.27
CA ARG A 84 4.67 6.71 4.73
C ARG A 84 4.11 8.07 5.12
N THR A 85 4.85 8.84 5.91
CA THR A 85 4.44 10.18 6.35
C THR A 85 4.24 11.12 5.16
N GLY A 86 5.20 11.19 4.25
CA GLY A 86 5.11 12.01 3.04
C GLY A 86 3.94 11.58 2.13
N GLY A 87 3.70 10.27 2.01
CA GLY A 87 2.54 9.75 1.28
C GLY A 87 1.21 10.23 1.85
N ASN A 88 1.03 10.13 3.17
CA ASN A 88 -0.19 10.57 3.84
C ASN A 88 -0.45 12.08 3.66
N LEU A 89 0.59 12.91 3.74
CA LEU A 89 0.47 14.34 3.49
C LEU A 89 0.04 14.66 2.05
N SER A 90 0.60 13.95 1.08
CA SER A 90 0.21 14.09 -0.33
C SER A 90 -1.23 13.65 -0.58
N HIS A 91 -1.68 12.54 0.01
CA HIS A 91 -3.07 12.09 -0.08
C HIS A 91 -4.03 13.19 0.41
N GLY A 92 -3.84 13.72 1.62
CA GLY A 92 -4.71 14.77 2.17
C GLY A 92 -4.76 16.00 1.28
N ARG A 93 -3.63 16.43 0.72
CA ARG A 93 -3.56 17.60 -0.17
C ARG A 93 -4.31 17.38 -1.49
N ILE A 94 -4.18 16.19 -2.08
CA ILE A 94 -4.87 15.84 -3.33
C ILE A 94 -6.37 15.69 -3.07
N GLN A 95 -6.76 15.04 -1.98
CA GLN A 95 -8.15 14.88 -1.57
C GLN A 95 -8.82 16.24 -1.33
N ASP A 96 -8.16 17.18 -0.65
CA ASP A 96 -8.65 18.54 -0.46
C ASP A 96 -8.84 19.27 -1.82
N ALA A 97 -7.93 19.07 -2.77
CA ALA A 97 -8.08 19.63 -4.11
C ALA A 97 -9.25 19.00 -4.87
N LEU A 98 -9.45 17.67 -4.77
CA LEU A 98 -10.60 16.98 -5.36
C LEU A 98 -11.93 17.47 -4.77
N LEU A 99 -11.98 17.68 -3.45
CA LEU A 99 -13.16 18.25 -2.78
C LEU A 99 -13.47 19.65 -3.31
N LYS A 100 -12.49 20.54 -3.34
CA LYS A 100 -12.64 21.91 -3.82
C LYS A 100 -12.99 22.03 -5.29
N SER A 101 -12.59 21.03 -6.10
CA SER A 101 -12.94 20.99 -7.53
C SER A 101 -14.37 20.49 -7.80
N GLY A 102 -15.07 19.98 -6.78
CA GLY A 102 -16.43 19.45 -6.91
C GLY A 102 -16.51 18.11 -7.65
N VAL A 103 -15.41 17.37 -7.76
CA VAL A 103 -15.40 16.05 -8.44
C VAL A 103 -15.54 14.87 -7.47
N LEU A 104 -15.57 15.09 -6.16
CA LEU A 104 -15.92 14.03 -5.21
C LEU A 104 -17.42 13.74 -5.28
N ALA A 105 -17.79 12.46 -5.21
CA ALA A 105 -19.19 12.07 -5.15
C ALA A 105 -19.77 12.45 -3.76
N GLU A 106 -20.82 13.27 -3.76
CA GLU A 106 -21.43 13.82 -2.55
C GLU A 106 -22.37 12.85 -1.83
N ASP A 107 -22.92 11.87 -2.57
CA ASP A 107 -24.02 11.02 -2.10
C ASP A 107 -23.56 9.70 -1.42
N LEU A 108 -22.27 9.56 -1.17
CA LEU A 108 -21.72 8.36 -0.56
C LEU A 108 -21.57 8.54 0.94
N GLU A 109 -22.02 7.54 1.71
CA GLU A 109 -21.74 7.47 3.14
C GLU A 109 -20.22 7.42 3.35
N MET A 110 -19.66 8.57 3.58
CA MET A 110 -18.29 8.74 4.02
C MET A 110 -18.18 8.19 5.44
N ASP A 111 -17.05 7.58 5.81
CA ASP A 111 -16.88 7.14 7.18
C ASP A 111 -16.95 8.37 8.11
N PRO A 112 -17.97 8.47 9.00
CA PRO A 112 -18.16 9.64 9.84
C PRO A 112 -17.09 9.80 10.91
N GLU A 113 -16.26 8.76 11.16
CA GLU A 113 -15.20 8.84 12.16
C GLU A 113 -13.91 9.41 11.58
N PRO A 114 -13.46 10.59 12.12
CA PRO A 114 -12.17 11.16 11.72
C PRO A 114 -11.05 10.18 12.10
N ARG A 115 -10.34 9.65 11.13
CA ARG A 115 -9.12 8.91 11.41
C ARG A 115 -8.08 9.86 11.98
N LYS A 116 -7.59 9.53 13.16
CA LYS A 116 -6.46 10.21 13.82
C LYS A 116 -5.11 9.96 13.11
N TYR A 117 -5.08 10.15 11.80
CA TYR A 117 -3.83 10.21 11.03
C TYR A 117 -3.60 11.65 10.62
N ASN A 118 -2.92 12.41 11.46
CA ASN A 118 -2.66 13.84 11.31
C ASN A 118 -3.91 14.74 11.24
N GLN A 119 -4.00 15.68 12.17
CA GLN A 119 -5.06 16.68 12.34
C GLN A 119 -5.31 17.59 11.12
N GLN A 120 -4.72 17.32 9.95
CA GLN A 120 -4.81 18.15 8.74
C GLN A 120 -5.55 17.45 7.57
N ILE A 121 -5.92 16.19 7.69
CA ILE A 121 -6.63 15.47 6.63
C ILE A 121 -8.12 15.55 6.93
N HIS A 122 -8.90 16.03 5.97
CA HIS A 122 -10.35 16.02 6.06
C HIS A 122 -10.85 14.57 6.13
N PRO A 123 -11.44 14.13 7.23
CA PRO A 123 -11.82 12.72 7.46
C PRO A 123 -12.92 12.22 6.53
N ALA A 124 -13.65 13.12 5.92
CA ALA A 124 -14.82 12.84 5.09
C ALA A 124 -14.49 12.38 3.64
N MET A 125 -13.22 12.17 3.27
CA MET A 125 -12.85 11.91 1.87
C MET A 125 -12.50 10.45 1.56
N GLU A 126 -12.25 9.63 2.57
CA GLU A 126 -12.01 8.20 2.39
C GLU A 126 -13.30 7.41 2.55
N LEU A 127 -13.59 6.52 1.60
CA LEU A 127 -14.75 5.64 1.66
C LEU A 127 -14.42 4.29 2.28
N ALA A 128 -15.27 3.84 3.20
CA ALA A 128 -15.16 2.51 3.76
C ALA A 128 -15.42 1.43 2.71
N VAL A 129 -14.42 0.57 2.48
CA VAL A 129 -14.50 -0.61 1.62
C VAL A 129 -14.81 -1.81 2.50
N LYS A 130 -16.08 -2.25 2.51
CA LYS A 130 -16.54 -3.34 3.38
C LYS A 130 -17.18 -4.45 2.56
N SER A 131 -16.81 -5.70 2.86
CA SER A 131 -17.47 -6.91 2.36
C SER A 131 -17.52 -7.94 3.49
N GLU A 132 -18.59 -8.71 3.56
CA GLU A 132 -18.75 -9.78 4.54
C GLU A 132 -18.17 -11.09 4.03
N ASP A 133 -18.29 -11.35 2.71
CA ASP A 133 -17.78 -12.57 2.08
C ASP A 133 -17.08 -12.29 0.74
N PRO A 134 -15.76 -12.46 0.71
CA PRO A 134 -14.83 -12.63 1.86
C PRO A 134 -14.84 -11.39 2.77
N PRO A 135 -14.48 -11.52 4.05
CA PRO A 135 -14.47 -10.39 4.96
C PRO A 135 -13.36 -9.41 4.58
N ILE A 136 -13.73 -8.26 4.01
CA ILE A 136 -12.83 -7.19 3.61
C ILE A 136 -13.15 -5.95 4.43
N ASN A 137 -12.12 -5.26 4.90
CA ASN A 137 -12.23 -3.95 5.52
C ASN A 137 -11.03 -3.09 5.14
N GLY A 138 -11.30 -1.91 4.63
CA GLY A 138 -10.30 -0.95 4.20
C GLY A 138 -10.95 0.38 3.83
N PHE A 139 -10.20 1.22 3.12
CA PHE A 139 -10.67 2.52 2.69
C PHE A 139 -10.11 2.81 1.31
N ALA A 140 -10.95 3.34 0.44
CA ALA A 140 -10.55 3.91 -0.84
C ALA A 140 -10.28 5.41 -0.66
N ASP A 141 -9.27 5.91 -1.33
CA ASP A 141 -8.84 7.30 -1.18
C ASP A 141 -9.87 8.31 -1.67
N ALA A 142 -10.67 7.94 -2.69
CA ALA A 142 -11.71 8.79 -3.24
C ALA A 142 -12.78 7.99 -4.01
N MET A 143 -14.00 8.52 -4.06
CA MET A 143 -14.98 8.21 -5.09
C MET A 143 -15.24 9.50 -5.86
N LEU A 144 -15.01 9.47 -7.15
CA LEU A 144 -15.17 10.63 -8.02
C LEU A 144 -16.50 10.53 -8.76
N HIS A 145 -17.19 11.65 -8.89
CA HIS A 145 -18.26 11.80 -9.87
C HIS A 145 -17.78 12.72 -10.99
N TYR A 146 -17.41 12.13 -12.12
CA TYR A 146 -16.81 12.87 -13.22
C TYR A 146 -17.45 12.49 -14.55
N ASN A 147 -17.89 13.49 -15.30
CA ASN A 147 -18.63 13.30 -16.57
C ASN A 147 -19.82 12.33 -16.45
N GLY A 148 -20.61 12.47 -15.37
CA GLY A 148 -21.79 11.65 -15.12
C GLY A 148 -21.50 10.18 -14.76
N THR A 149 -20.28 9.89 -14.32
CA THR A 149 -19.85 8.53 -13.97
C THR A 149 -19.14 8.54 -12.62
N ASP A 150 -19.48 7.54 -11.79
CA ASP A 150 -18.75 7.28 -10.54
C ASP A 150 -17.50 6.47 -10.83
N ILE A 151 -16.37 6.93 -10.31
CA ILE A 151 -15.06 6.37 -10.56
C ILE A 151 -14.33 6.15 -9.23
N VAL A 152 -13.91 4.93 -8.96
CA VAL A 152 -13.11 4.60 -7.77
C VAL A 152 -11.71 5.16 -7.92
N GLY A 153 -11.31 6.07 -7.03
CA GLY A 153 -10.01 6.73 -7.06
C GLY A 153 -9.04 6.14 -6.02
N GLU A 154 -7.80 5.96 -6.44
CA GLU A 154 -6.68 5.59 -5.58
C GLU A 154 -5.49 6.52 -5.85
N ILE A 155 -4.96 7.12 -4.80
CA ILE A 155 -3.86 8.11 -4.87
C ILE A 155 -2.55 7.42 -4.51
N LYS A 156 -1.52 7.63 -5.30
CA LYS A 156 -0.18 7.07 -5.05
C LYS A 156 0.91 8.09 -5.35
N THR A 157 1.83 8.25 -4.40
CA THR A 157 3.03 9.05 -4.61
C THR A 157 4.20 8.14 -5.01
N VAL A 158 4.93 8.52 -6.04
CA VAL A 158 6.05 7.72 -6.58
C VAL A 158 7.27 8.59 -6.85
N PRO A 159 8.50 8.03 -6.76
CA PRO A 159 9.71 8.72 -7.19
C PRO A 159 9.66 9.06 -8.67
N ASN A 160 10.49 10.02 -9.09
CA ASN A 160 10.54 10.50 -10.47
C ASN A 160 10.69 9.38 -11.51
N GLU A 161 11.63 8.45 -11.33
CA GLU A 161 11.84 7.35 -12.28
C GLU A 161 10.57 6.49 -12.43
N GLY A 162 9.92 6.19 -11.30
CA GLY A 162 8.67 5.45 -11.30
C GLY A 162 7.51 6.22 -11.94
N PHE A 163 7.48 7.54 -11.79
CA PHE A 163 6.47 8.40 -12.40
C PHE A 163 6.66 8.48 -13.92
N GLU A 164 7.88 8.78 -14.39
CA GLU A 164 8.20 8.88 -15.83
C GLU A 164 7.95 7.56 -16.56
N TYR A 165 8.30 6.43 -15.93
CA TYR A 165 7.99 5.11 -16.51
C TYR A 165 6.48 4.94 -16.76
N ARG A 166 5.64 5.32 -15.78
CA ARG A 166 4.17 5.20 -15.91
C ARG A 166 3.60 6.17 -16.91
N LYS A 167 4.15 7.38 -16.96
CA LYS A 167 3.77 8.42 -17.91
C LYS A 167 4.07 7.98 -19.36
N MET A 168 5.26 7.44 -19.59
CA MET A 168 5.70 6.95 -20.89
C MET A 168 4.92 5.71 -21.35
N HIS A 169 4.78 4.71 -20.50
CA HIS A 169 4.18 3.43 -20.87
C HIS A 169 2.68 3.35 -20.63
N ARG A 170 2.08 4.33 -19.97
CA ARG A 170 0.67 4.34 -19.56
C ARG A 170 0.26 3.07 -18.79
N LYS A 171 1.19 2.49 -18.03
CA LYS A 171 0.98 1.27 -17.26
C LYS A 171 1.04 1.54 -15.76
N PRO A 172 0.02 1.13 -14.99
CA PRO A 172 0.06 1.22 -13.53
C PRO A 172 1.09 0.23 -12.93
N LYS A 173 1.47 0.48 -11.68
CA LYS A 173 2.12 -0.56 -10.88
C LYS A 173 1.10 -1.65 -10.56
N MET A 174 1.48 -2.90 -10.69
CA MET A 174 0.57 -4.04 -10.53
C MET A 174 -0.13 -4.05 -9.16
N ASP A 175 0.61 -3.81 -8.07
CA ASP A 175 0.02 -3.77 -6.73
C ASP A 175 -1.08 -2.70 -6.62
N HIS A 176 -0.85 -1.53 -7.22
CA HIS A 176 -1.83 -0.44 -7.21
C HIS A 176 -3.07 -0.79 -8.05
N LEU A 177 -2.87 -1.42 -9.22
CA LEU A 177 -3.96 -1.91 -10.06
C LEU A 177 -4.81 -2.95 -9.31
N LYS A 178 -4.18 -3.95 -8.73
CA LYS A 178 -4.83 -4.99 -7.94
C LYS A 178 -5.69 -4.40 -6.80
N GLN A 179 -5.17 -3.37 -6.11
CA GLN A 179 -5.89 -2.68 -5.03
C GLN A 179 -7.16 -2.01 -5.54
N VAL A 180 -7.08 -1.26 -6.64
CA VAL A 180 -8.24 -0.58 -7.25
C VAL A 180 -9.26 -1.61 -7.74
N LEU A 181 -8.84 -2.72 -8.36
CA LEU A 181 -9.75 -3.77 -8.81
C LEU A 181 -10.56 -4.38 -7.66
N ILE A 182 -9.94 -4.58 -6.48
CA ILE A 182 -10.65 -5.03 -5.28
C ILE A 182 -11.70 -4.00 -4.86
N TYR A 183 -11.35 -2.72 -4.84
CA TYR A 183 -12.30 -1.65 -4.52
C TYR A 183 -13.46 -1.59 -5.51
N MET A 184 -13.15 -1.61 -6.82
CA MET A 184 -14.16 -1.62 -7.87
C MET A 184 -15.15 -2.79 -7.69
N LYS A 185 -14.65 -3.97 -7.34
CA LYS A 185 -15.48 -5.15 -7.07
C LYS A 185 -16.40 -4.95 -5.87
N VAL A 186 -15.88 -4.43 -4.75
CA VAL A 186 -16.67 -4.19 -3.52
C VAL A 186 -17.73 -3.12 -3.76
N PHE A 187 -17.38 -2.02 -4.41
CA PHE A 187 -18.32 -0.93 -4.73
C PHE A 187 -19.23 -1.22 -5.93
N LYS A 188 -19.03 -2.35 -6.61
CA LYS A 188 -19.76 -2.71 -7.85
C LYS A 188 -19.66 -1.63 -8.92
N LYS A 189 -18.46 -1.08 -9.10
CA LYS A 189 -18.16 -0.06 -10.11
C LYS A 189 -17.27 -0.64 -11.20
N ASP A 190 -17.51 -0.25 -12.45
CA ASP A 190 -16.77 -0.72 -13.62
C ASP A 190 -15.62 0.22 -14.01
N LYS A 191 -15.54 1.38 -13.38
CA LYS A 191 -14.49 2.38 -13.65
C LYS A 191 -13.70 2.72 -12.40
N GLY A 192 -12.39 2.78 -12.56
CA GLY A 192 -11.44 3.22 -11.56
C GLY A 192 -10.41 4.18 -12.15
N VAL A 193 -9.65 4.84 -11.31
CA VAL A 193 -8.53 5.69 -11.69
C VAL A 193 -7.42 5.60 -10.66
N LEU A 194 -6.20 5.47 -11.15
CA LEU A 194 -5.00 5.68 -10.35
C LEU A 194 -4.50 7.10 -10.56
N ILE A 195 -4.40 7.86 -9.49
CA ILE A 195 -3.88 9.23 -9.47
C ILE A 195 -2.46 9.15 -8.91
N TYR A 196 -1.46 9.24 -9.79
CA TYR A 196 -0.06 9.27 -9.40
C TYR A 196 0.42 10.70 -9.20
N GLU A 197 1.16 10.92 -8.14
CA GLU A 197 1.94 12.13 -7.93
C GLU A 197 3.43 11.83 -7.95
N ASN A 198 4.17 12.65 -8.69
CA ASN A 198 5.62 12.66 -8.67
C ASN A 198 6.10 13.33 -7.38
N LYS A 199 6.83 12.59 -6.53
CA LYS A 199 7.35 13.12 -5.25
C LYS A 199 8.32 14.29 -5.40
N ASN A 200 8.95 14.45 -6.56
CA ASN A 200 10.01 15.41 -6.79
C ASN A 200 9.48 16.80 -7.19
N ASN A 201 8.36 16.85 -7.93
CA ASN A 201 7.83 18.10 -8.51
C ASN A 201 6.32 18.26 -8.39
N HIS A 202 5.62 17.28 -7.75
CA HIS A 202 4.17 17.26 -7.55
C HIS A 202 3.34 17.17 -8.84
N GLU A 203 3.96 16.80 -9.97
CA GLU A 203 3.22 16.55 -11.21
C GLU A 203 2.24 15.40 -11.02
N LEU A 204 1.02 15.55 -11.58
CA LEU A 204 -0.04 14.55 -11.51
C LEU A 204 -0.16 13.78 -12.83
N LEU A 205 -0.39 12.48 -12.72
CA LEU A 205 -0.71 11.59 -13.83
C LEU A 205 -1.93 10.76 -13.44
N THR A 206 -2.96 10.73 -14.28
CA THR A 206 -4.10 9.85 -14.10
C THR A 206 -4.04 8.69 -15.09
N LEU A 207 -4.28 7.47 -14.58
CA LEU A 207 -4.41 6.26 -15.38
C LEU A 207 -5.81 5.69 -15.17
N PRO A 208 -6.71 5.82 -16.15
CA PRO A 208 -8.05 5.23 -16.07
C PRO A 208 -7.97 3.71 -16.15
N ILE A 209 -8.88 3.05 -15.43
CA ILE A 209 -9.01 1.61 -15.37
C ILE A 209 -10.46 1.26 -15.68
N GLU A 210 -10.65 0.40 -16.68
CA GLU A 210 -11.96 -0.18 -16.98
C GLU A 210 -11.95 -1.66 -16.64
N LEU A 211 -13.00 -2.11 -15.96
CA LEU A 211 -13.14 -3.50 -15.52
C LEU A 211 -13.49 -4.39 -16.72
N ASN A 212 -12.48 -4.79 -17.48
CA ASN A 212 -12.59 -5.76 -18.57
C ASN A 212 -12.69 -7.20 -18.06
N ASP A 213 -12.94 -8.17 -18.94
CA ASP A 213 -13.09 -9.59 -18.57
C ASP A 213 -11.84 -10.18 -17.91
N HIS A 214 -10.66 -9.71 -18.29
CA HIS A 214 -9.40 -10.12 -17.71
C HIS A 214 -9.28 -9.67 -16.25
N TYR A 215 -9.56 -8.40 -15.97
CA TYR A 215 -9.57 -7.86 -14.61
C TYR A 215 -10.68 -8.47 -13.77
N ARG A 216 -11.87 -8.77 -14.38
CA ARG A 216 -12.97 -9.46 -13.70
C ARG A 216 -12.56 -10.88 -13.29
N ARG A 217 -11.87 -11.63 -14.15
CA ARG A 217 -11.36 -12.97 -13.80
C ARG A 217 -10.41 -12.90 -12.64
N TRP A 218 -9.40 -12.03 -12.72
CA TRP A 218 -8.42 -11.89 -11.65
C TRP A 218 -9.07 -11.54 -10.31
N VAL A 219 -9.92 -10.51 -10.26
CA VAL A 219 -10.53 -10.09 -8.98
C VAL A 219 -11.46 -11.15 -8.40
N ASN A 220 -12.16 -11.92 -9.25
CA ASN A 220 -12.96 -13.05 -8.79
C ASN A 220 -12.07 -14.14 -8.17
N GLN A 221 -10.98 -14.52 -8.83
CA GLN A 221 -9.99 -15.47 -8.30
C GLN A 221 -9.38 -14.97 -6.98
N ALA A 222 -9.08 -13.69 -6.86
CA ALA A 222 -8.59 -13.10 -5.62
C ALA A 222 -9.61 -13.22 -4.47
N PHE A 223 -10.90 -13.02 -4.75
CA PHE A 223 -11.98 -13.21 -3.77
C PHE A 223 -12.13 -14.68 -3.36
N ASP A 224 -12.06 -15.61 -4.31
CA ASP A 224 -12.08 -17.05 -4.02
C ASP A 224 -10.85 -17.50 -3.22
N TRP A 225 -9.69 -16.93 -3.52
CA TRP A 225 -8.49 -17.14 -2.73
C TRP A 225 -8.67 -16.65 -1.28
N MET A 226 -9.21 -15.47 -1.08
CA MET A 226 -9.52 -14.95 0.26
C MET A 226 -10.47 -15.86 1.03
N ARG A 227 -11.53 -16.39 0.37
CA ARG A 227 -12.44 -17.38 0.97
C ARG A 227 -11.72 -18.66 1.35
N THR A 228 -10.84 -19.17 0.48
CA THR A 228 -10.03 -20.36 0.73
C THR A 228 -9.12 -20.17 1.95
N VAL A 229 -8.45 -19.03 2.05
CA VAL A 229 -7.60 -18.71 3.21
C VAL A 229 -8.43 -18.55 4.49
N ARG A 230 -9.60 -17.90 4.39
CA ARG A 230 -10.51 -17.74 5.53
C ARG A 230 -11.06 -19.07 5.99
N LYS A 231 -11.45 -19.96 5.05
CA LYS A 231 -11.89 -21.33 5.36
C LYS A 231 -10.79 -22.13 6.07
N ALA A 232 -9.56 -22.08 5.58
CA ALA A 232 -8.41 -22.73 6.23
C ALA A 232 -8.27 -22.30 7.69
N TRP A 233 -8.46 -21.02 7.99
CA TRP A 233 -8.45 -20.53 9.37
C TRP A 233 -9.63 -21.04 10.19
N VAL A 234 -10.85 -21.04 9.66
CA VAL A 234 -12.03 -21.59 10.35
C VAL A 234 -11.87 -23.08 10.64
N ASP A 235 -11.31 -23.84 9.68
CA ASP A 235 -11.05 -25.28 9.80
C ASP A 235 -9.79 -25.58 10.66
N GLN A 236 -9.14 -24.56 11.21
CA GLN A 236 -7.88 -24.66 11.98
C GLN A 236 -6.77 -25.42 11.24
N THR A 237 -6.70 -25.24 9.93
CA THR A 237 -5.76 -25.93 9.05
C THR A 237 -4.71 -24.95 8.55
N ILE A 238 -3.52 -24.97 9.19
CA ILE A 238 -2.47 -24.00 8.90
C ILE A 238 -1.87 -24.19 7.49
N PRO A 239 -1.79 -23.14 6.65
CA PRO A 239 -1.17 -23.22 5.33
C PRO A 239 0.34 -23.41 5.39
N LYS A 240 0.90 -24.17 4.46
CA LYS A 240 2.35 -24.31 4.24
C LYS A 240 2.94 -22.94 3.86
N ARG A 241 4.25 -22.78 4.11
CA ARG A 241 4.99 -21.59 3.67
C ARG A 241 5.18 -21.64 2.16
N ASN A 242 4.81 -20.55 1.47
CA ASN A 242 5.00 -20.41 0.02
C ASN A 242 6.40 -19.86 -0.30
N TYR A 243 7.02 -19.17 0.65
CA TYR A 243 8.30 -18.51 0.48
C TYR A 243 9.36 -19.07 1.43
N ARG A 244 10.61 -19.07 1.00
CA ARG A 244 11.74 -19.41 1.87
C ARG A 244 11.91 -18.34 2.93
N SER A 245 12.30 -18.73 4.14
CA SER A 245 12.44 -17.82 5.30
C SER A 245 13.41 -16.65 5.06
N ASN A 246 14.41 -16.85 4.20
CA ASN A 246 15.40 -15.84 3.81
C ASN A 246 14.99 -15.02 2.55
N SER A 247 13.78 -15.21 2.03
CA SER A 247 13.30 -14.42 0.90
C SER A 247 13.09 -12.95 1.29
N LYS A 248 13.19 -12.04 0.31
CA LYS A 248 12.91 -10.60 0.53
C LYS A 248 11.49 -10.35 1.05
N ILE A 249 10.53 -11.21 0.70
CA ILE A 249 9.14 -11.15 1.16
C ILE A 249 9.07 -11.48 2.65
N CYS A 250 9.67 -12.59 3.08
CA CYS A 250 9.68 -12.97 4.49
C CYS A 250 10.49 -12.01 5.35
N ALA A 251 11.62 -11.51 4.87
CA ALA A 251 12.47 -10.56 5.61
C ALA A 251 11.76 -9.23 5.94
N ARG A 252 10.75 -8.85 5.15
CA ARG A 252 9.94 -7.65 5.36
C ARG A 252 8.56 -7.94 5.97
N CYS A 253 8.27 -9.20 6.25
CA CYS A 253 6.98 -9.60 6.80
C CYS A 253 6.90 -9.21 8.29
N PRO A 254 5.87 -8.46 8.70
CA PRO A 254 5.76 -8.00 10.09
C PRO A 254 5.51 -9.13 11.10
N ILE A 255 5.18 -10.33 10.63
CA ILE A 255 4.95 -11.50 11.49
C ILE A 255 5.98 -12.62 11.22
N GLN A 256 7.15 -12.30 10.66
CA GLN A 256 8.17 -13.29 10.29
C GLN A 256 8.55 -14.16 11.48
N LYS A 257 8.80 -13.56 12.65
CA LYS A 257 9.20 -14.26 13.87
C LYS A 257 8.11 -15.24 14.30
N ALA A 258 6.88 -14.77 14.47
CA ALA A 258 5.74 -15.62 14.81
C ALA A 258 5.51 -16.74 13.78
N CYS A 259 5.68 -16.46 12.50
CA CYS A 259 5.59 -17.46 11.43
C CYS A 259 6.71 -18.51 11.54
N SER A 260 7.91 -18.16 12.00
CA SER A 260 9.01 -19.11 12.16
C SER A 260 8.80 -20.04 13.36
N GLU A 261 8.16 -19.56 14.41
CA GLU A 261 7.85 -20.27 15.65
C GLU A 261 6.58 -21.14 15.53
N ALA A 262 5.68 -20.80 14.59
CA ALA A 262 4.44 -21.54 14.38
C ALA A 262 4.68 -22.91 13.74
N GLU A 263 3.75 -23.84 14.02
CA GLU A 263 3.76 -25.21 13.50
C GLU A 263 3.91 -25.30 11.99
N ALA A 264 4.41 -26.43 11.51
CA ALA A 264 4.47 -26.71 10.09
C ALA A 264 3.05 -26.72 9.47
N GLY A 265 2.89 -26.08 8.31
CA GLY A 265 1.61 -26.10 7.61
C GLY A 265 1.27 -27.47 7.03
N THR A 266 -0.01 -27.79 7.02
CA THR A 266 -0.52 -29.10 6.53
C THR A 266 -1.09 -29.00 5.13
N ILE A 267 -1.73 -27.89 4.78
CA ILE A 267 -2.34 -27.69 3.46
C ILE A 267 -1.50 -26.74 2.58
N LYS A 268 -1.56 -26.96 1.28
CA LYS A 268 -0.98 -26.03 0.28
C LYS A 268 -2.08 -25.12 -0.24
N ILE A 269 -1.87 -23.81 -0.08
CA ILE A 269 -2.62 -22.76 -0.76
C ILE A 269 -1.58 -21.94 -1.50
N ASP A 270 -1.76 -21.74 -2.79
CA ASP A 270 -0.80 -20.96 -3.58
C ASP A 270 -0.83 -19.48 -3.19
N SER A 271 0.25 -18.75 -3.46
CA SER A 271 0.32 -17.32 -3.26
C SER A 271 -0.64 -16.60 -4.21
N LEU A 272 -1.21 -15.48 -3.78
CA LEU A 272 -2.06 -14.64 -4.62
C LEU A 272 -1.30 -14.12 -5.87
N GLU A 273 0.02 -13.93 -5.76
CA GLU A 273 0.89 -13.57 -6.87
C GLU A 273 0.74 -14.52 -8.07
N ASN A 274 0.62 -15.83 -7.79
CA ASN A 274 0.53 -16.87 -8.83
C ASN A 274 -0.84 -16.88 -9.56
N LEU A 275 -1.84 -16.17 -9.07
CA LEU A 275 -3.13 -16.03 -9.75
C LEU A 275 -3.13 -14.95 -10.84
N GLY A 276 -2.04 -14.23 -11.00
CA GLY A 276 -1.98 -13.03 -11.83
C GLY A 276 -0.95 -13.08 -12.95
N GLU A 277 -0.51 -14.26 -13.41
CA GLU A 277 0.47 -14.37 -14.49
C GLU A 277 0.03 -13.71 -15.82
N GLU A 278 -1.26 -13.35 -15.91
CA GLU A 278 -1.83 -12.73 -17.11
C GLU A 278 -2.29 -11.25 -16.92
N LEU A 279 -2.03 -10.59 -15.78
CA LEU A 279 -2.44 -9.18 -15.56
C LEU A 279 -1.53 -8.17 -16.28
#